data_ed88805f06201cc6143e0d143c285ad6
#
_entry.id   ed88805f06201cc6143e0d143c285ad6
#
_cell.length_a   1.000
_cell.length_b   1.000
_cell.length_c   1.000
_cell.angle_alpha   90.00
_cell.angle_beta   90.00
_cell.angle_gamma   90.00
#
_symmetry.space_group_name_H-M   'P 1'
#
loop_
_entity.id
_entity.type
_entity.pdbx_description
1 polymer ?
#
loop_
_entity_poly.entity_id
_entity_poly.type
_entity_poly.pdbx_seq_one_letter_code
_entity_poly.pdbx_strand_id
1 'polypeptide(L)'
;MDYELSLDLPQDDHGGDPDSFSAHVARIAVQDGEPIALGATGVTLIVGGNNAGKSTLLKQIHARITSSWGGSPGNPSPRLLTTLDVATTGTRADVFAWLASEGHVSENSIVRNGIGISPAVVNVVWNTSRAQGRFDTLGQVFTLAPNARTRFNAVAAAPRRPDLSDPPATDLHYFEDDPALMAELDEYTRDIFGVGLTLDPLSGSLILRFGHVNVEAPKVDNISPEYRQALAALTPLEKQGDGISSTLGLLIPLLAGRRPITLVDEPEAYLHPPQAYKLGQIVAQIADRHKIQTVIATHDRNFVAGVLAHRDASPTVIRLERHGDTTAAFAVDPQRLRDIWSSALLRHSNVLDGLFHRAVIIAEQERDCVFYHAALESAGDLPGDLLPSDVLFVSAHGMGGIPEIASVLRSAHVPVVAAIDIDGLRDKAALRRIVASLGGTWTETIDKAFTAATAEFRTVRKPLTRQQVLAAVATVLDDDRTNVYDADAQRAVKAALSVDDPWASAKLHGLSAFHGDRPAADRLFAELAEQGVVLVPVGELERFAPSLGVAKGKNWLPAALEAFAHELDASTSYASSLAAAAIIAETRSAPA
;
A
#
# COMPACT_ATOMS: atom_id res chain seq x y z
N MET A 1 28.47 17.58 31.33
CA MET A 1 28.27 18.94 31.87
C MET A 1 26.99 18.88 32.68
N ASP A 2 27.08 19.06 33.98
CA ASP A 2 25.92 19.11 34.84
C ASP A 2 25.18 20.41 34.54
N TYR A 3 24.10 20.31 33.78
CA TYR A 3 23.18 21.44 33.59
C TYR A 3 22.41 21.65 34.89
N GLU A 4 22.89 22.56 35.76
CA GLU A 4 22.02 23.09 36.79
C GLU A 4 20.85 23.82 36.08
N LEU A 5 19.67 23.20 36.12
CA LEU A 5 18.43 23.82 35.70
C LEU A 5 18.21 25.05 36.57
N SER A 6 18.32 26.26 36.00
CA SER A 6 18.03 27.54 36.69
C SER A 6 16.50 27.76 36.86
N LEU A 7 15.67 26.79 36.52
CA LEU A 7 14.23 26.80 36.77
C LEU A 7 13.95 26.52 38.26
N ASP A 8 13.02 27.24 38.82
CA ASP A 8 12.52 27.01 40.19
C ASP A 8 11.63 25.77 40.19
N LEU A 9 12.27 24.59 40.05
CA LEU A 9 11.62 23.29 40.05
C LEU A 9 11.52 22.74 41.47
N PRO A 10 10.45 22.01 41.83
CA PRO A 10 10.41 21.22 43.05
C PRO A 10 11.61 20.28 43.14
N GLN A 11 12.14 20.04 44.35
CA GLN A 11 13.33 19.18 44.55
C GLN A 11 13.22 17.78 43.90
N ASP A 12 11.98 17.24 43.82
CA ASP A 12 11.68 15.96 43.17
C ASP A 12 11.82 15.97 41.64
N ASP A 13 12.03 17.12 41.02
CA ASP A 13 12.14 17.30 39.58
C ASP A 13 13.59 17.54 39.10
N HIS A 14 14.56 17.52 40.03
CA HIS A 14 15.98 17.59 39.70
C HIS A 14 16.59 16.20 39.52
N GLY A 15 17.59 16.09 38.64
CA GLY A 15 18.38 14.86 38.48
C GLY A 15 17.73 13.75 37.67
N GLY A 16 16.74 14.09 36.81
CA GLY A 16 16.16 13.13 35.87
C GLY A 16 17.15 12.69 34.79
N ASP A 17 16.90 11.51 34.19
CA ASP A 17 17.64 10.94 33.08
C ASP A 17 16.88 11.19 31.75
N PRO A 18 17.43 11.98 30.80
CA PRO A 18 16.77 12.28 29.53
C PRO A 18 16.50 11.03 28.69
N ASP A 19 17.30 9.97 28.81
CA ASP A 19 17.15 8.73 28.05
C ASP A 19 16.04 7.83 28.62
N SER A 20 15.57 8.09 29.83
CA SER A 20 14.46 7.39 30.46
C SER A 20 13.09 7.84 29.96
N PHE A 21 13.00 9.00 29.32
CA PHE A 21 11.76 9.48 28.72
C PHE A 21 11.51 8.88 27.32
N SER A 22 10.33 8.32 27.12
CA SER A 22 9.82 8.01 25.78
C SER A 22 8.33 8.29 25.71
N ALA A 23 7.85 8.50 24.49
CA ALA A 23 6.43 8.65 24.18
C ALA A 23 6.11 7.98 22.85
N HIS A 24 5.00 7.22 22.79
CA HIS A 24 4.53 6.61 21.56
C HIS A 24 3.02 6.36 21.60
N VAL A 25 2.40 6.32 20.44
CA VAL A 25 1.01 5.87 20.26
C VAL A 25 1.00 4.36 20.44
N ALA A 26 0.40 3.88 21.52
CA ALA A 26 0.38 2.45 21.85
C ALA A 26 -0.76 1.72 21.15
N ARG A 27 -1.95 2.35 21.07
CA ARG A 27 -3.14 1.77 20.43
C ARG A 27 -4.02 2.85 19.83
N ILE A 28 -4.71 2.49 18.75
CA ILE A 28 -5.77 3.30 18.15
C ILE A 28 -7.01 2.43 17.89
N ALA A 29 -8.20 2.99 18.00
CA ALA A 29 -9.42 2.38 17.48
C ALA A 29 -10.11 3.35 16.53
N VAL A 30 -10.67 2.81 15.46
CA VAL A 30 -11.39 3.56 14.43
C VAL A 30 -12.86 3.19 14.54
N GLN A 31 -13.70 4.18 14.78
CA GLN A 31 -15.14 4.02 15.00
C GLN A 31 -15.45 2.88 16.02
N ASP A 32 -16.28 1.92 15.66
CA ASP A 32 -16.69 0.82 16.53
C ASP A 32 -15.73 -0.39 16.48
N GLY A 33 -14.56 -0.23 15.81
CA GLY A 33 -13.57 -1.30 15.66
C GLY A 33 -12.77 -1.55 16.94
N GLU A 34 -12.20 -2.77 17.03
CA GLU A 34 -11.31 -3.15 18.12
C GLU A 34 -10.01 -2.33 18.11
N PRO A 35 -9.44 -2.03 19.28
CA PRO A 35 -8.17 -1.31 19.36
C PRO A 35 -7.01 -2.07 18.72
N ILE A 36 -6.32 -1.44 17.79
CA ILE A 36 -5.13 -1.97 17.12
C ILE A 36 -3.88 -1.45 17.83
N ALA A 37 -2.98 -2.36 18.21
CA ALA A 37 -1.71 -2.02 18.82
C ALA A 37 -0.69 -1.56 17.75
N LEU A 38 0.07 -0.50 18.08
CA LEU A 38 1.17 0.01 17.26
C LEU A 38 2.50 -0.32 17.92
N GLY A 39 3.54 -0.49 17.09
CA GLY A 39 4.91 -0.61 17.61
C GLY A 39 5.35 0.65 18.36
N ALA A 40 6.08 0.49 19.45
CA ALA A 40 6.62 1.62 20.21
C ALA A 40 7.65 2.43 19.40
N THR A 41 8.34 1.80 18.48
CA THR A 41 9.30 2.38 17.54
C THR A 41 9.09 1.78 16.16
N GLY A 42 9.75 2.34 15.14
CA GLY A 42 9.64 1.85 13.76
C GLY A 42 8.45 2.45 13.02
N VAL A 43 8.03 1.79 11.95
CA VAL A 43 7.03 2.33 11.01
C VAL A 43 5.68 1.66 11.20
N THR A 44 4.63 2.47 11.31
CA THR A 44 3.23 2.05 11.15
C THR A 44 2.71 2.61 9.82
N LEU A 45 2.29 1.75 8.91
CA LEU A 45 1.67 2.12 7.65
C LEU A 45 0.15 2.11 7.77
N ILE A 46 -0.50 3.21 7.39
CA ILE A 46 -1.95 3.30 7.23
C ILE A 46 -2.23 3.31 5.72
N VAL A 47 -2.77 2.20 5.22
CA VAL A 47 -3.06 2.00 3.80
C VAL A 47 -4.56 1.91 3.54
N GLY A 48 -4.99 2.02 2.30
CA GLY A 48 -6.40 1.92 1.91
C GLY A 48 -6.73 2.80 0.72
N GLY A 49 -7.91 2.65 0.18
CA GLY A 49 -8.38 3.37 -1.00
C GLY A 49 -8.39 4.90 -0.84
N ASN A 50 -8.60 5.58 -1.95
CA ASN A 50 -8.85 7.01 -1.91
C ASN A 50 -10.11 7.28 -1.07
N ASN A 51 -10.09 8.35 -0.29
CA ASN A 51 -11.18 8.73 0.59
C ASN A 51 -11.51 7.75 1.75
N ALA A 52 -10.63 6.77 2.03
CA ALA A 52 -10.79 5.86 3.18
C ALA A 52 -10.60 6.54 4.55
N GLY A 53 -10.18 7.80 4.58
CA GLY A 53 -10.03 8.57 5.81
C GLY A 53 -8.61 8.58 6.40
N LYS A 54 -7.59 8.11 5.69
CA LYS A 54 -6.18 8.05 6.14
C LYS A 54 -5.67 9.37 6.71
N SER A 55 -5.73 10.44 5.90
CA SER A 55 -5.29 11.79 6.29
C SER A 55 -6.13 12.36 7.44
N THR A 56 -7.43 12.02 7.49
CA THR A 56 -8.33 12.43 8.58
C THR A 56 -7.92 11.76 9.88
N LEU A 57 -7.59 10.47 9.85
CA LEU A 57 -7.14 9.72 11.01
C LEU A 57 -5.83 10.30 11.58
N LEU A 58 -4.83 10.58 10.74
CA LEU A 58 -3.58 11.21 11.17
C LEU A 58 -3.81 12.58 11.81
N LYS A 59 -4.67 13.43 11.20
CA LYS A 59 -5.04 14.73 11.76
C LYS A 59 -5.73 14.60 13.11
N GLN A 60 -6.59 13.60 13.30
CA GLN A 60 -7.27 13.35 14.57
C GLN A 60 -6.31 12.82 15.64
N ILE A 61 -5.36 11.95 15.29
CA ILE A 61 -4.29 11.52 16.21
C ILE A 61 -3.50 12.75 16.68
N HIS A 62 -3.01 13.56 15.76
CA HIS A 62 -2.24 14.78 16.08
C HIS A 62 -3.05 15.75 16.96
N ALA A 63 -4.29 16.06 16.54
CA ALA A 63 -5.16 16.96 17.30
C ALA A 63 -5.44 16.44 18.72
N ARG A 64 -5.58 15.14 18.90
CA ARG A 64 -5.82 14.53 20.22
C ARG A 64 -4.59 14.66 21.13
N ILE A 65 -3.40 14.38 20.61
CA ILE A 65 -2.13 14.48 21.34
C ILE A 65 -1.89 15.94 21.78
N THR A 66 -2.11 16.90 20.88
CA THR A 66 -1.80 18.33 21.08
C THR A 66 -2.94 19.13 21.69
N SER A 67 -4.09 18.51 22.00
CA SER A 67 -5.25 19.21 22.57
C SER A 67 -5.00 19.65 24.01
N SER A 68 -5.33 20.90 24.34
CA SER A 68 -5.26 21.44 25.69
C SER A 68 -6.41 20.95 26.59
N TRP A 69 -6.20 21.05 27.90
CA TRP A 69 -7.22 20.80 28.91
C TRP A 69 -8.41 21.77 28.71
N GLY A 70 -9.63 21.20 28.57
CA GLY A 70 -10.85 22.00 28.40
C GLY A 70 -11.14 22.49 26.99
N GLY A 71 -10.23 22.34 26.05
CA GLY A 71 -10.49 22.58 24.63
C GLY A 71 -11.30 21.43 24.05
N SER A 72 -12.46 21.73 23.45
CA SER A 72 -13.05 20.77 22.50
C SER A 72 -12.06 20.64 21.35
N PRO A 73 -11.53 19.44 21.03
CA PRO A 73 -10.76 19.29 19.81
C PRO A 73 -11.65 19.77 18.67
N GLY A 74 -11.18 20.72 17.89
CA GLY A 74 -11.81 21.08 16.62
C GLY A 74 -11.87 19.81 15.79
N ASN A 75 -13.03 19.15 15.81
CA ASN A 75 -13.17 17.79 15.31
C ASN A 75 -13.49 17.87 13.82
N PRO A 76 -12.55 17.53 12.92
CA PRO A 76 -12.95 17.32 11.54
C PRO A 76 -13.98 16.17 11.52
N SER A 77 -15.16 16.47 11.01
CA SER A 77 -16.19 15.46 10.70
C SER A 77 -15.81 14.71 9.42
N PRO A 78 -15.98 13.38 9.34
CA PRO A 78 -16.48 12.46 10.35
C PRO A 78 -15.47 12.11 11.44
N ARG A 79 -15.92 11.75 12.63
CA ARG A 79 -15.06 11.31 13.73
C ARG A 79 -14.65 9.86 13.51
N LEU A 80 -13.43 9.64 13.06
CA LEU A 80 -12.87 8.30 12.84
C LEU A 80 -12.21 7.75 14.11
N LEU A 81 -11.33 8.53 14.74
CA LEU A 81 -10.59 8.10 15.92
C LEU A 81 -11.48 8.11 17.15
N THR A 82 -11.78 6.92 17.70
CA THR A 82 -12.56 6.75 18.92
C THR A 82 -11.67 6.55 20.14
N THR A 83 -10.64 5.71 20.01
CA THR A 83 -9.66 5.47 21.08
C THR A 83 -8.25 5.86 20.61
N LEU A 84 -7.52 6.52 21.50
CA LEU A 84 -6.10 6.80 21.35
C LEU A 84 -5.42 6.59 22.70
N ASP A 85 -4.56 5.60 22.77
CA ASP A 85 -3.70 5.38 23.92
C ASP A 85 -2.28 5.81 23.57
N VAL A 86 -1.76 6.78 24.30
CA VAL A 86 -0.36 7.21 24.20
C VAL A 86 0.37 6.74 25.45
N ALA A 87 1.32 5.84 25.25
CA ALA A 87 2.17 5.37 26.33
C ALA A 87 3.37 6.31 26.50
N THR A 88 3.74 6.56 27.74
CA THR A 88 4.92 7.33 28.11
C THR A 88 5.71 6.58 29.19
N THR A 89 7.03 6.67 29.13
CA THR A 89 7.93 6.18 30.19
C THR A 89 8.57 7.35 30.92
N GLY A 90 9.26 7.05 31.99
CA GLY A 90 9.98 8.04 32.78
C GLY A 90 9.12 8.77 33.81
N THR A 91 9.82 9.45 34.70
CA THR A 91 9.26 10.34 35.72
C THR A 91 9.07 11.76 35.16
N ARG A 92 8.49 12.64 35.95
CA ARG A 92 8.42 14.06 35.60
C ARG A 92 9.80 14.71 35.51
N ALA A 93 10.72 14.31 36.37
CA ALA A 93 12.11 14.76 36.32
C ALA A 93 12.80 14.34 35.00
N ASP A 94 12.56 13.12 34.50
CA ASP A 94 13.10 12.67 33.23
C ASP A 94 12.58 13.48 32.04
N VAL A 95 11.31 13.92 32.08
CA VAL A 95 10.76 14.81 31.06
C VAL A 95 11.48 16.16 31.06
N PHE A 96 11.73 16.74 32.24
CA PHE A 96 12.48 18.00 32.34
C PHE A 96 13.90 17.82 31.83
N ALA A 97 14.59 16.74 32.20
CA ALA A 97 15.91 16.42 31.70
C ALA A 97 15.92 16.26 30.17
N TRP A 98 14.93 15.53 29.62
CA TRP A 98 14.76 15.38 28.17
C TRP A 98 14.47 16.71 27.46
N LEU A 99 13.61 17.57 28.02
CA LEU A 99 13.37 18.89 27.45
C LEU A 99 14.65 19.74 27.44
N ALA A 100 15.44 19.69 28.50
CA ALA A 100 16.64 20.50 28.67
C ALA A 100 17.85 19.97 27.88
N SER A 101 17.92 18.66 27.58
CA SER A 101 19.09 18.04 26.93
C SER A 101 19.42 18.66 25.56
N GLU A 102 18.43 19.14 24.84
CA GLU A 102 18.57 19.82 23.55
C GLU A 102 17.74 21.11 23.48
N GLY A 103 17.28 21.62 24.64
CA GLY A 103 16.48 22.82 24.76
C GLY A 103 17.24 23.97 25.40
N HIS A 104 16.77 25.18 25.18
CA HIS A 104 17.23 26.36 25.88
C HIS A 104 16.41 26.58 27.15
N VAL A 105 17.10 26.58 28.31
CA VAL A 105 16.46 26.82 29.60
C VAL A 105 16.48 28.34 29.90
N SER A 106 15.31 28.93 30.12
CA SER A 106 15.12 30.29 30.58
C SER A 106 14.47 30.30 31.97
N GLU A 107 14.39 31.46 32.63
CA GLU A 107 13.84 31.59 33.99
C GLU A 107 12.45 30.96 34.16
N ASN A 108 11.59 30.95 33.13
CA ASN A 108 10.19 30.53 33.23
C ASN A 108 9.78 29.41 32.26
N SER A 109 10.68 28.97 31.39
CA SER A 109 10.35 27.98 30.36
C SER A 109 11.59 27.25 29.80
N ILE A 110 11.37 26.06 29.26
CA ILE A 110 12.33 25.37 28.42
C ILE A 110 11.83 25.47 26.98
N VAL A 111 12.67 26.02 26.09
CA VAL A 111 12.38 26.11 24.66
C VAL A 111 13.06 24.96 23.94
N ARG A 112 12.28 24.05 23.35
CA ARG A 112 12.77 22.95 22.52
C ARG A 112 12.02 22.93 21.19
N ASN A 113 12.74 22.78 20.09
CA ASN A 113 12.17 22.85 18.73
C ASN A 113 11.37 24.15 18.46
N GLY A 114 11.83 25.28 19.04
CA GLY A 114 11.16 26.57 18.92
C GLY A 114 9.88 26.72 19.76
N ILE A 115 9.53 25.74 20.60
CA ILE A 115 8.32 25.73 21.43
C ILE A 115 8.71 25.90 22.90
N GLY A 116 8.16 26.94 23.54
CA GLY A 116 8.36 27.18 24.97
C GLY A 116 7.41 26.35 25.83
N ILE A 117 7.96 25.59 26.77
CA ILE A 117 7.23 24.77 27.73
C ILE A 117 7.45 25.29 29.14
N SER A 118 6.40 25.69 29.83
CA SER A 118 6.50 26.05 31.24
C SER A 118 6.42 24.81 32.15
N PRO A 119 7.06 24.83 33.33
CA PRO A 119 6.93 23.75 34.32
C PRO A 119 5.47 23.43 34.69
N ALA A 120 4.62 24.44 34.72
CA ALA A 120 3.19 24.28 35.00
C ALA A 120 2.50 23.35 33.98
N VAL A 121 2.83 23.46 32.69
CA VAL A 121 2.30 22.60 31.62
C VAL A 121 2.73 21.15 31.86
N VAL A 122 4.02 20.91 32.13
CA VAL A 122 4.54 19.56 32.42
C VAL A 122 3.81 18.96 33.63
N ASN A 123 3.62 19.73 34.69
CA ASN A 123 2.94 19.29 35.90
C ASN A 123 1.47 18.90 35.62
N VAL A 124 0.72 19.72 34.89
CA VAL A 124 -0.67 19.42 34.55
C VAL A 124 -0.76 18.19 33.67
N VAL A 125 0.08 18.08 32.65
CA VAL A 125 0.09 16.94 31.73
C VAL A 125 0.42 15.65 32.50
N TRP A 126 1.48 15.65 33.32
CA TRP A 126 1.94 14.45 34.01
C TRP A 126 0.97 13.93 35.06
N ASN A 127 0.29 14.82 35.77
CA ASN A 127 -0.62 14.45 36.85
C ASN A 127 -2.04 14.11 36.37
N THR A 128 -2.47 14.63 35.21
CA THR A 128 -3.89 14.53 34.81
C THR A 128 -4.11 14.17 33.34
N SER A 129 -3.55 14.92 32.41
CA SER A 129 -3.98 14.87 31.00
C SER A 129 -3.43 13.65 30.24
N ARG A 130 -2.23 13.17 30.58
CA ARG A 130 -1.56 12.07 29.89
C ARG A 130 -2.36 10.76 29.91
N ALA A 131 -3.05 10.48 31.03
CA ALA A 131 -3.92 9.31 31.14
C ALA A 131 -5.09 9.32 30.14
N GLN A 132 -5.39 10.50 29.55
CA GLN A 132 -6.42 10.68 28.54
C GLN A 132 -5.81 10.82 27.11
N GLY A 133 -4.49 10.59 26.96
CA GLY A 133 -3.77 10.76 25.70
C GLY A 133 -3.65 12.22 25.24
N ARG A 134 -3.70 13.19 26.18
CA ARG A 134 -3.63 14.63 25.90
C ARG A 134 -2.37 15.22 26.52
N PHE A 135 -1.56 15.88 25.70
CA PHE A 135 -0.26 16.38 26.14
C PHE A 135 -0.08 17.89 25.92
N ASP A 136 -1.11 18.58 25.42
CA ASP A 136 -1.09 20.03 25.20
C ASP A 136 0.14 20.48 24.39
N THR A 137 0.78 21.56 24.80
CA THR A 137 1.99 22.10 24.18
C THR A 137 3.17 21.11 24.25
N LEU A 138 3.26 20.30 25.31
CA LEU A 138 4.24 19.23 25.40
C LEU A 138 4.09 18.22 24.23
N GLY A 139 2.84 17.90 23.85
CA GLY A 139 2.54 17.06 22.70
C GLY A 139 3.08 17.62 21.36
N GLN A 140 3.13 18.95 21.21
CA GLN A 140 3.71 19.60 20.04
C GLN A 140 5.24 19.44 19.99
N VAL A 141 5.89 19.37 21.13
CA VAL A 141 7.36 19.21 21.20
C VAL A 141 7.79 17.80 20.83
N PHE A 142 7.06 16.77 21.28
CA PHE A 142 7.46 15.39 20.99
C PHE A 142 6.75 14.78 19.76
N THR A 143 5.87 15.53 19.09
CA THR A 143 5.21 15.06 17.85
C THR A 143 5.63 15.91 16.66
N LEU A 144 6.17 15.26 15.63
CA LEU A 144 6.37 15.84 14.31
C LEU A 144 5.18 15.47 13.41
N ALA A 145 4.51 16.46 12.84
CA ALA A 145 3.39 16.22 11.92
C ALA A 145 3.50 17.11 10.67
N PRO A 146 4.49 16.88 9.80
CA PRO A 146 4.66 17.65 8.60
C PRO A 146 3.57 17.31 7.57
N ASN A 147 2.79 18.30 7.22
CA ASN A 147 1.89 18.22 6.07
C ASN A 147 2.63 18.64 4.78
N ALA A 148 2.02 18.40 3.62
CA ALA A 148 2.63 18.70 2.33
C ALA A 148 3.14 20.15 2.23
N ARG A 149 2.43 21.12 2.83
CA ARG A 149 2.82 22.55 2.81
C ARG A 149 3.97 22.85 3.76
N THR A 150 3.97 22.30 4.98
CA THR A 150 5.02 22.56 5.98
C THR A 150 6.35 21.92 5.62
N ARG A 151 6.36 20.84 4.83
CA ARG A 151 7.59 20.23 4.28
C ARG A 151 8.40 21.23 3.45
N PHE A 152 7.74 22.06 2.65
CA PHE A 152 8.45 23.10 1.88
C PHE A 152 9.10 24.18 2.78
N ASN A 153 8.60 24.41 3.97
CA ASN A 153 9.22 25.35 4.90
C ASN A 153 10.52 24.80 5.53
N ALA A 154 10.63 23.48 5.70
CA ALA A 154 11.80 22.85 6.30
C ALA A 154 13.06 22.90 5.43
N VAL A 155 12.91 23.15 4.12
CA VAL A 155 14.03 23.31 3.18
C VAL A 155 14.46 24.77 2.99
N ALA A 156 13.74 25.71 3.58
CA ALA A 156 14.04 27.13 3.46
C ALA A 156 15.33 27.50 4.23
N ALA A 157 15.96 28.60 3.82
CA ALA A 157 17.11 29.14 4.53
C ALA A 157 16.76 29.48 5.99
N ALA A 158 17.62 29.06 6.92
CA ALA A 158 17.47 29.35 8.35
C ALA A 158 18.40 30.50 8.79
N PRO A 159 17.99 31.35 9.76
CA PRO A 159 18.88 32.33 10.34
C PRO A 159 20.06 31.63 11.04
N ARG A 160 21.24 32.25 11.04
CA ARG A 160 22.35 31.79 11.87
C ARG A 160 22.08 32.10 13.33
N ARG A 161 22.73 31.36 14.22
CA ARG A 161 22.71 31.68 15.65
C ARG A 161 23.35 33.04 15.90
N PRO A 162 22.76 33.86 16.74
CA PRO A 162 23.38 35.13 17.18
C PRO A 162 24.70 34.89 17.92
N ASP A 163 24.76 33.86 18.77
CA ASP A 163 25.95 33.40 19.46
C ASP A 163 26.18 31.90 19.15
N LEU A 164 27.45 31.50 19.04
CA LEU A 164 27.82 30.11 18.77
C LEU A 164 27.45 29.14 19.91
N SER A 165 27.29 29.67 21.12
CA SER A 165 26.85 28.89 22.29
C SER A 165 25.32 28.74 22.37
N ASP A 166 24.55 29.46 21.53
CA ASP A 166 23.11 29.35 21.53
C ASP A 166 22.69 27.91 21.08
N PRO A 167 21.65 27.34 21.70
CA PRO A 167 21.15 26.03 21.31
C PRO A 167 20.51 26.04 19.92
N PRO A 168 20.36 24.87 19.28
CA PRO A 168 19.70 24.75 17.99
C PRO A 168 18.25 25.29 18.03
N ALA A 169 17.96 26.33 17.25
CA ALA A 169 16.63 26.91 17.14
C ALA A 169 15.85 26.42 15.89
N THR A 170 16.57 25.84 14.93
CA THR A 170 16.01 25.29 13.69
C THR A 170 16.61 23.92 13.39
N ASP A 171 15.93 23.12 12.56
CA ASP A 171 16.44 21.80 12.16
C ASP A 171 17.82 21.90 11.49
N LEU A 172 18.11 22.97 10.73
CA LEU A 172 19.41 23.14 10.04
C LEU A 172 20.58 23.38 10.99
N HIS A 173 20.35 23.86 12.21
CA HIS A 173 21.42 24.00 13.20
C HIS A 173 22.00 22.66 13.65
N TYR A 174 21.18 21.58 13.70
CA TYR A 174 21.67 20.25 14.02
C TYR A 174 22.63 19.71 12.96
N PHE A 175 22.41 20.04 11.67
CA PHE A 175 23.30 19.67 10.58
C PHE A 175 24.58 20.53 10.54
N GLU A 176 24.55 21.74 11.08
CA GLU A 176 25.75 22.57 11.28
C GLU A 176 26.61 22.02 12.42
N ASP A 177 25.99 21.53 13.50
CA ASP A 177 26.67 21.03 14.69
C ASP A 177 27.21 19.60 14.51
N ASP A 178 26.54 18.77 13.71
CA ASP A 178 26.88 17.37 13.51
C ASP A 178 27.20 17.05 12.04
N PRO A 179 28.49 17.03 11.68
CA PRO A 179 28.92 16.64 10.33
C PRO A 179 28.52 15.21 9.93
N ALA A 180 28.34 14.29 10.90
CA ALA A 180 27.92 12.93 10.59
C ALA A 180 26.43 12.90 10.17
N LEU A 181 25.60 13.70 10.82
CA LEU A 181 24.21 13.88 10.45
C LEU A 181 24.07 14.52 9.06
N MET A 182 24.92 15.51 8.74
CA MET A 182 24.95 16.11 7.40
C MET A 182 25.38 15.09 6.34
N ALA A 183 26.37 14.25 6.63
CA ALA A 183 26.83 13.19 5.73
C ALA A 183 25.72 12.14 5.49
N GLU A 184 24.95 11.79 6.52
CA GLU A 184 23.80 10.88 6.40
C GLU A 184 22.70 11.47 5.48
N LEU A 185 22.35 12.75 5.67
CA LEU A 185 21.40 13.43 4.80
C LEU A 185 21.89 13.50 3.34
N ASP A 186 23.17 13.76 3.15
CA ASP A 186 23.82 13.78 1.84
C ASP A 186 23.75 12.41 1.15
N GLU A 187 24.05 11.32 1.89
CA GLU A 187 23.99 9.95 1.39
C GLU A 187 22.55 9.60 0.95
N TYR A 188 21.55 9.87 1.77
CA TYR A 188 20.15 9.63 1.43
C TYR A 188 19.69 10.45 0.22
N THR A 189 20.17 11.68 0.10
CA THR A 189 19.84 12.52 -1.05
C THR A 189 20.43 11.95 -2.34
N ARG A 190 21.68 11.46 -2.30
CA ARG A 190 22.31 10.80 -3.43
C ARG A 190 21.61 9.49 -3.81
N ASP A 191 21.17 8.73 -2.82
CA ASP A 191 20.46 7.47 -3.04
C ASP A 191 19.13 7.67 -3.78
N ILE A 192 18.41 8.76 -3.47
CA ILE A 192 17.09 9.04 -4.06
C ILE A 192 17.23 9.78 -5.40
N PHE A 193 18.12 10.80 -5.46
CA PHE A 193 18.16 11.75 -6.58
C PHE A 193 19.45 11.67 -7.43
N GLY A 194 20.44 10.88 -7.01
CA GLY A 194 21.73 10.77 -7.70
C GLY A 194 22.66 11.98 -7.49
N VAL A 195 22.25 12.96 -6.70
CA VAL A 195 22.99 14.21 -6.43
C VAL A 195 22.97 14.48 -4.95
N GLY A 196 24.09 14.88 -4.38
CA GLY A 196 24.22 15.15 -2.95
C GLY A 196 23.86 16.59 -2.55
N LEU A 197 24.18 16.92 -1.30
CA LEU A 197 23.90 18.20 -0.67
C LEU A 197 25.19 18.85 -0.10
N THR A 198 25.23 20.17 -0.11
CA THR A 198 26.25 20.96 0.58
C THR A 198 25.56 21.97 1.50
N LEU A 199 25.90 21.95 2.80
CA LEU A 199 25.51 23.02 3.70
C LEU A 199 26.41 24.23 3.43
N ASP A 200 25.82 25.37 3.12
CA ASP A 200 26.55 26.62 2.82
C ASP A 200 27.04 27.29 4.12
N PRO A 201 28.36 27.25 4.40
CA PRO A 201 28.91 27.82 5.62
C PRO A 201 29.21 29.30 5.51
N LEU A 202 29.04 29.94 4.32
CA LEU A 202 29.54 31.29 4.03
C LEU A 202 28.46 32.34 3.92
N SER A 203 27.23 31.95 3.59
CA SER A 203 26.10 32.88 3.46
C SER A 203 25.65 33.42 4.82
N GLY A 204 24.95 34.57 4.83
CA GLY A 204 24.38 35.17 6.05
C GLY A 204 23.28 34.36 6.72
N SER A 205 22.80 33.32 6.05
CA SER A 205 21.86 32.30 6.55
C SER A 205 22.42 30.92 6.30
N LEU A 206 21.95 29.94 7.06
CA LEU A 206 22.21 28.53 6.76
C LEU A 206 21.36 28.10 5.57
N ILE A 207 22.00 27.62 4.52
CA ILE A 207 21.35 27.23 3.26
C ILE A 207 21.87 25.86 2.86
N LEU A 208 20.98 24.92 2.64
CA LEU A 208 21.31 23.68 1.93
C LEU A 208 21.32 23.95 0.43
N ARG A 209 22.37 23.52 -0.25
CA ARG A 209 22.55 23.62 -1.69
C ARG A 209 22.60 22.25 -2.32
N PHE A 210 21.96 22.08 -3.46
CA PHE A 210 21.87 20.83 -4.19
C PHE A 210 23.13 20.65 -5.06
N GLY A 211 23.93 19.62 -4.75
CA GLY A 211 25.20 19.33 -5.37
C GLY A 211 26.40 19.48 -4.44
N HIS A 212 27.58 19.08 -4.93
CA HIS A 212 28.85 19.22 -4.22
C HIS A 212 29.74 20.24 -4.91
N VAL A 213 30.54 20.93 -4.11
CA VAL A 213 31.59 21.83 -4.61
C VAL A 213 32.78 20.99 -5.03
N ASN A 214 33.20 21.09 -6.29
CA ASN A 214 34.36 20.39 -6.86
C ASN A 214 35.69 21.13 -6.63
N VAL A 215 35.77 21.97 -5.61
CA VAL A 215 36.96 22.72 -5.21
C VAL A 215 37.26 22.34 -3.76
N GLU A 216 38.55 22.17 -3.43
CA GLU A 216 38.96 21.83 -2.05
C GLU A 216 38.39 22.82 -1.05
N ALA A 217 37.84 22.30 0.03
CA ALA A 217 37.27 23.12 1.09
C ALA A 217 38.36 24.01 1.72
N PRO A 218 38.19 25.33 1.74
CA PRO A 218 39.18 26.24 2.27
C PRO A 218 39.28 26.12 3.79
N LYS A 219 40.41 26.60 4.32
CA LYS A 219 40.51 26.87 5.77
C LYS A 219 39.56 28.02 6.12
N VAL A 220 39.01 27.98 7.33
CA VAL A 220 37.99 28.94 7.81
C VAL A 220 38.44 30.41 7.69
N ASP A 221 39.74 30.67 7.83
CA ASP A 221 40.38 31.99 7.78
C ASP A 221 40.88 32.38 6.38
N ASN A 222 40.79 31.52 5.39
CA ASN A 222 41.29 31.78 4.04
C ASN A 222 40.37 31.21 2.95
N ILE A 223 39.22 31.85 2.74
CA ILE A 223 38.22 31.39 1.79
C ILE A 223 38.54 31.93 0.40
N SER A 224 38.88 31.04 -0.54
CA SER A 224 39.24 31.42 -1.90
C SER A 224 38.04 31.94 -2.71
N PRO A 225 38.27 32.89 -3.66
CA PRO A 225 37.23 33.36 -4.57
C PRO A 225 36.62 32.19 -5.40
N GLU A 226 37.43 31.23 -5.81
CA GLU A 226 37.02 30.07 -6.60
C GLU A 226 36.03 29.20 -5.84
N TYR A 227 36.28 28.94 -4.55
CA TYR A 227 35.36 28.20 -3.70
C TYR A 227 34.03 28.95 -3.53
N ARG A 228 34.07 30.28 -3.32
CA ARG A 228 32.87 31.12 -3.21
C ARG A 228 32.03 31.06 -4.49
N GLN A 229 32.67 31.13 -5.67
CA GLN A 229 31.98 31.04 -6.95
C GLN A 229 31.37 29.66 -7.17
N ALA A 230 32.13 28.60 -6.89
CA ALA A 230 31.66 27.23 -7.04
C ALA A 230 30.48 26.94 -6.10
N LEU A 231 30.55 27.39 -4.85
CA LEU A 231 29.44 27.27 -3.89
C LEU A 231 28.21 28.07 -4.33
N ALA A 232 28.40 29.31 -4.79
CA ALA A 232 27.31 30.16 -5.26
C ALA A 232 26.64 29.61 -6.55
N ALA A 233 27.34 28.81 -7.33
CA ALA A 233 26.79 28.16 -8.53
C ALA A 233 25.83 27.01 -8.20
N LEU A 234 25.90 26.44 -6.99
CA LEU A 234 24.97 25.40 -6.56
C LEU A 234 23.60 26.02 -6.26
N THR A 235 22.55 25.40 -6.75
CA THR A 235 21.17 25.89 -6.53
C THR A 235 20.75 25.68 -5.09
N PRO A 236 20.23 26.70 -4.38
CA PRO A 236 19.61 26.52 -3.07
C PRO A 236 18.48 25.49 -3.11
N LEU A 237 18.35 24.70 -2.02
CA LEU A 237 17.37 23.63 -1.94
C LEU A 237 15.93 24.14 -2.07
N GLU A 238 15.62 25.29 -1.50
CA GLU A 238 14.30 25.96 -1.62
C GLU A 238 13.88 26.31 -3.05
N LYS A 239 14.82 26.30 -4.00
CA LYS A 239 14.59 26.56 -5.43
C LYS A 239 14.54 25.31 -6.29
N GLN A 240 14.61 24.13 -5.67
CA GLN A 240 14.47 22.85 -6.37
C GLN A 240 13.00 22.53 -6.66
N GLY A 241 12.79 21.53 -7.51
CA GLY A 241 11.45 21.03 -7.82
C GLY A 241 10.76 20.41 -6.59
N ASP A 242 9.42 20.35 -6.65
CA ASP A 242 8.56 19.93 -5.54
C ASP A 242 8.91 18.55 -4.98
N GLY A 243 9.30 17.60 -5.82
CA GLY A 243 9.69 16.25 -5.38
C GLY A 243 10.92 16.27 -4.47
N ILE A 244 11.96 17.04 -4.83
CA ILE A 244 13.17 17.17 -4.03
C ILE A 244 12.84 17.91 -2.73
N SER A 245 12.16 19.06 -2.83
CA SER A 245 11.81 19.89 -1.69
C SER A 245 10.89 19.18 -0.70
N SER A 246 9.88 18.44 -1.17
CA SER A 246 8.96 17.68 -0.31
C SER A 246 9.68 16.53 0.41
N THR A 247 10.55 15.81 -0.30
CA THR A 247 11.31 14.68 0.27
C THR A 247 12.30 15.14 1.33
N LEU A 248 13.11 16.15 1.02
CA LEU A 248 14.10 16.66 1.95
C LEU A 248 13.45 17.43 3.10
N GLY A 249 12.30 18.07 2.84
CA GLY A 249 11.47 18.68 3.86
C GLY A 249 10.84 17.68 4.85
N LEU A 250 10.82 16.39 4.51
CA LEU A 250 10.52 15.31 5.44
C LEU A 250 11.79 14.80 6.13
N LEU A 251 12.86 14.52 5.38
CA LEU A 251 14.07 13.90 5.93
C LEU A 251 14.81 14.83 6.89
N ILE A 252 14.89 16.13 6.62
CA ILE A 252 15.56 17.12 7.48
C ILE A 252 14.98 17.09 8.91
N PRO A 253 13.68 17.33 9.16
CA PRO A 253 13.16 17.33 10.52
C PRO A 253 13.11 15.92 11.12
N LEU A 254 13.03 14.86 10.30
CA LEU A 254 13.04 13.48 10.77
C LEU A 254 14.41 13.10 11.37
N LEU A 255 15.50 13.55 10.74
CA LEU A 255 16.87 13.32 11.21
C LEU A 255 17.26 14.27 12.35
N ALA A 256 16.93 15.55 12.21
CA ALA A 256 17.37 16.58 13.15
C ALA A 256 16.55 16.63 14.44
N GLY A 257 15.22 16.48 14.31
CA GLY A 257 14.30 16.86 15.39
C GLY A 257 14.15 15.85 16.52
N ARG A 258 14.67 14.62 16.40
CA ARG A 258 14.63 13.58 17.43
C ARG A 258 13.31 13.52 18.21
N ARG A 259 12.19 13.71 17.50
CA ARG A 259 10.87 13.67 18.10
C ARG A 259 10.40 12.22 18.19
N PRO A 260 9.94 11.76 19.35
CA PRO A 260 9.55 10.37 19.56
C PRO A 260 8.45 9.87 18.61
N ILE A 261 7.51 10.76 18.22
CA ILE A 261 6.36 10.45 17.36
C ILE A 261 6.42 11.30 16.08
N THR A 262 6.36 10.64 14.93
CA THR A 262 6.25 11.31 13.62
C THR A 262 4.99 10.83 12.90
N LEU A 263 4.17 11.76 12.43
CA LEU A 263 2.94 11.49 11.68
C LEU A 263 3.09 12.07 10.27
N VAL A 264 3.11 11.24 9.24
CA VAL A 264 3.38 11.68 7.85
C VAL A 264 2.24 11.31 6.94
N ASP A 265 1.73 12.27 6.19
CA ASP A 265 0.70 12.07 5.16
C ASP A 265 1.34 12.14 3.78
N GLU A 266 1.21 11.07 3.01
CA GLU A 266 1.71 10.92 1.64
C GLU A 266 3.18 11.37 1.46
N PRO A 267 4.14 10.67 2.07
CA PRO A 267 5.56 11.03 1.94
C PRO A 267 6.08 10.93 0.50
N GLU A 268 5.47 10.09 -0.32
CA GLU A 268 5.78 9.83 -1.71
C GLU A 268 5.28 10.90 -2.69
N ALA A 269 4.49 11.85 -2.23
CA ALA A 269 3.94 12.90 -3.10
C ALA A 269 5.03 13.57 -3.94
N TYR A 270 4.79 13.68 -5.25
CA TYR A 270 5.70 14.23 -6.27
C TYR A 270 6.91 13.35 -6.62
N LEU A 271 7.00 12.09 -6.16
CA LEU A 271 8.09 11.19 -6.48
C LEU A 271 7.73 10.20 -7.59
N HIS A 272 8.72 9.83 -8.37
CA HIS A 272 8.61 8.67 -9.26
C HIS A 272 8.70 7.36 -8.47
N PRO A 273 8.11 6.25 -8.98
CA PRO A 273 8.07 4.97 -8.27
C PRO A 273 9.39 4.47 -7.69
N PRO A 274 10.55 4.53 -8.39
CA PRO A 274 11.83 4.12 -7.81
C PRO A 274 12.28 5.00 -6.64
N GLN A 275 11.97 6.30 -6.69
CA GLN A 275 12.30 7.25 -5.62
C GLN A 275 11.40 7.02 -4.39
N ALA A 276 10.11 6.77 -4.59
CA ALA A 276 9.18 6.41 -3.53
C ALA A 276 9.63 5.13 -2.80
N TYR A 277 10.06 4.11 -3.55
CA TYR A 277 10.63 2.90 -2.98
C TYR A 277 11.87 3.19 -2.11
N LYS A 278 12.81 3.98 -2.63
CA LYS A 278 14.01 4.38 -1.87
C LYS A 278 13.67 5.19 -0.63
N LEU A 279 12.74 6.13 -0.73
CA LEU A 279 12.27 6.90 0.43
C LEU A 279 11.68 5.99 1.50
N GLY A 280 10.87 4.99 1.12
CA GLY A 280 10.32 4.00 2.05
C GLY A 280 11.40 3.23 2.81
N GLN A 281 12.47 2.80 2.12
CA GLN A 281 13.61 2.14 2.75
C GLN A 281 14.33 3.06 3.76
N ILE A 282 14.59 4.30 3.36
CA ILE A 282 15.31 5.30 4.17
C ILE A 282 14.50 5.65 5.42
N VAL A 283 13.20 5.91 5.28
CA VAL A 283 12.33 6.22 6.42
C VAL A 283 12.28 5.05 7.42
N ALA A 284 12.20 3.81 6.95
CA ALA A 284 12.25 2.63 7.81
C ALA A 284 13.60 2.52 8.53
N GLN A 285 14.70 2.79 7.84
CA GLN A 285 16.04 2.77 8.40
C GLN A 285 16.24 3.85 9.48
N ILE A 286 15.77 5.08 9.22
CA ILE A 286 15.83 6.19 10.18
C ILE A 286 15.00 5.85 11.42
N ALA A 287 13.76 5.39 11.23
CA ALA A 287 12.85 5.06 12.32
C ALA A 287 13.44 3.95 13.24
N ASP A 288 14.09 2.95 12.65
CA ASP A 288 14.74 1.90 13.42
C ASP A 288 16.03 2.38 14.12
N ARG A 289 16.90 3.09 13.40
CA ARG A 289 18.19 3.58 13.94
C ARG A 289 17.99 4.54 15.12
N HIS A 290 17.08 5.50 14.98
CA HIS A 290 16.82 6.54 15.98
C HIS A 290 15.73 6.17 16.98
N LYS A 291 15.17 4.94 16.90
CA LYS A 291 14.11 4.41 17.78
C LYS A 291 12.90 5.34 17.88
N ILE A 292 12.53 5.98 16.79
CA ILE A 292 11.35 6.82 16.68
C ILE A 292 10.16 6.04 16.13
N GLN A 293 8.95 6.39 16.58
CA GLN A 293 7.72 5.89 16.01
C GLN A 293 7.29 6.77 14.84
N THR A 294 7.11 6.18 13.66
CA THR A 294 6.66 6.91 12.47
C THR A 294 5.36 6.31 11.95
N VAL A 295 4.26 7.06 12.02
CA VAL A 295 2.94 6.65 11.52
C VAL A 295 2.70 7.35 10.18
N ILE A 296 2.52 6.58 9.13
CA ILE A 296 2.50 7.06 7.75
C ILE A 296 1.21 6.65 7.07
N ALA A 297 0.48 7.62 6.51
CA ALA A 297 -0.60 7.36 5.57
C ALA A 297 -0.05 7.40 4.14
N THR A 298 -0.31 6.35 3.37
CA THR A 298 0.16 6.24 1.99
C THR A 298 -0.85 5.50 1.12
N HIS A 299 -0.82 5.80 -0.19
CA HIS A 299 -1.52 5.05 -1.21
C HIS A 299 -0.57 4.50 -2.29
N ASP A 300 0.75 4.58 -2.07
CA ASP A 300 1.77 4.15 -3.03
C ASP A 300 2.38 2.80 -2.65
N ARG A 301 2.21 1.80 -3.55
CA ARG A 301 2.75 0.46 -3.37
C ARG A 301 4.27 0.42 -3.29
N ASN A 302 4.96 1.34 -4.00
CA ASN A 302 6.42 1.32 -4.04
C ASN A 302 6.98 1.83 -2.72
N PHE A 303 6.36 2.84 -2.12
CA PHE A 303 6.70 3.28 -0.78
C PHE A 303 6.50 2.16 0.26
N VAL A 304 5.33 1.50 0.24
CA VAL A 304 5.06 0.33 1.11
C VAL A 304 6.11 -0.75 0.89
N ALA A 305 6.40 -1.08 -0.36
CA ALA A 305 7.40 -2.07 -0.71
C ALA A 305 8.81 -1.69 -0.21
N GLY A 306 9.16 -0.40 -0.27
CA GLY A 306 10.42 0.13 0.28
C GLY A 306 10.52 -0.09 1.78
N VAL A 307 9.47 0.23 2.54
CA VAL A 307 9.41 -0.01 3.99
C VAL A 307 9.54 -1.50 4.33
N LEU A 308 8.83 -2.37 3.59
CA LEU A 308 8.87 -3.83 3.79
C LEU A 308 10.23 -4.45 3.43
N ALA A 309 11.01 -3.82 2.56
CA ALA A 309 12.33 -4.30 2.16
C ALA A 309 13.39 -4.13 3.26
N HIS A 310 13.17 -3.27 4.25
CA HIS A 310 14.06 -3.15 5.41
C HIS A 310 13.84 -4.35 6.34
N ARG A 311 14.82 -5.24 6.42
CA ARG A 311 14.67 -6.58 7.03
C ARG A 311 14.55 -6.55 8.54
N ASP A 312 15.19 -5.59 9.18
CA ASP A 312 15.26 -5.48 10.65
C ASP A 312 13.99 -4.81 11.24
N ALA A 313 13.23 -4.09 10.41
CA ALA A 313 11.97 -3.49 10.83
C ALA A 313 10.81 -4.49 10.73
N SER A 314 9.97 -4.52 11.76
CA SER A 314 8.65 -5.15 11.72
C SER A 314 7.58 -4.05 11.69
N PRO A 315 7.25 -3.49 10.51
CA PRO A 315 6.26 -2.43 10.43
C PRO A 315 4.89 -2.95 10.86
N THR A 316 4.11 -2.12 11.53
CA THR A 316 2.68 -2.37 11.69
C THR A 316 1.99 -1.88 10.43
N VAL A 317 1.04 -2.65 9.88
CA VAL A 317 0.25 -2.25 8.71
C VAL A 317 -1.22 -2.26 9.08
N ILE A 318 -1.89 -1.14 8.84
CA ILE A 318 -3.32 -0.94 9.12
C ILE A 318 -4.00 -0.59 7.81
N ARG A 319 -4.93 -1.43 7.36
CA ARG A 319 -5.76 -1.13 6.20
C ARG A 319 -7.06 -0.46 6.66
N LEU A 320 -7.36 0.70 6.07
CA LEU A 320 -8.64 1.38 6.22
C LEU A 320 -9.54 1.05 5.04
N GLU A 321 -10.78 0.72 5.33
CA GLU A 321 -11.83 0.46 4.35
C GLU A 321 -13.08 1.26 4.69
N ARG A 322 -13.59 1.99 3.69
CA ARG A 322 -14.79 2.83 3.86
C ARG A 322 -16.00 2.23 3.16
N HIS A 323 -17.08 2.11 3.90
CA HIS A 323 -18.38 1.69 3.41
C HIS A 323 -19.41 2.79 3.73
N GLY A 324 -19.78 3.58 2.73
CA GLY A 324 -20.64 4.75 2.92
C GLY A 324 -20.04 5.73 3.93
N ASP A 325 -20.70 5.91 5.06
CA ASP A 325 -20.26 6.81 6.15
C ASP A 325 -19.43 6.13 7.24
N THR A 326 -19.25 4.82 7.16
CA THR A 326 -18.46 4.05 8.12
C THR A 326 -17.08 3.70 7.57
N THR A 327 -16.09 3.66 8.47
CA THR A 327 -14.71 3.26 8.13
C THR A 327 -14.28 2.16 9.10
N ALA A 328 -13.86 1.03 8.57
CA ALA A 328 -13.27 -0.06 9.33
C ALA A 328 -11.73 -0.01 9.23
N ALA A 329 -11.06 -0.48 10.30
CA ALA A 329 -9.61 -0.60 10.33
C ALA A 329 -9.21 -2.05 10.59
N PHE A 330 -8.28 -2.57 9.82
CA PHE A 330 -7.80 -3.94 9.91
C PHE A 330 -6.28 -3.96 10.11
N ALA A 331 -5.81 -4.69 11.12
CA ALA A 331 -4.39 -4.97 11.27
C ALA A 331 -3.98 -6.04 10.25
N VAL A 332 -2.99 -5.74 9.43
CA VAL A 332 -2.45 -6.65 8.42
C VAL A 332 -1.13 -7.23 8.91
N ASP A 333 -0.97 -8.55 8.82
CA ASP A 333 0.27 -9.22 9.18
C ASP A 333 1.42 -8.81 8.22
N PRO A 334 2.45 -8.10 8.72
CA PRO A 334 3.57 -7.65 7.88
C PRO A 334 4.34 -8.80 7.24
N GLN A 335 4.36 -9.98 7.87
CA GLN A 335 5.06 -11.14 7.31
C GLN A 335 4.39 -11.62 6.02
N ARG A 336 3.07 -11.61 5.98
CA ARG A 336 2.31 -11.94 4.78
C ARG A 336 2.62 -11.00 3.61
N LEU A 337 2.73 -9.69 3.91
CA LEU A 337 3.11 -8.71 2.89
C LEU A 337 4.56 -8.90 2.42
N ARG A 338 5.48 -9.28 3.31
CA ARG A 338 6.85 -9.64 2.93
C ARG A 338 6.91 -10.89 2.06
N ASP A 339 6.09 -11.89 2.35
CA ASP A 339 6.01 -13.11 1.55
C ASP A 339 5.59 -12.78 0.10
N ILE A 340 4.63 -11.87 -0.08
CA ILE A 340 4.26 -11.32 -1.40
C ILE A 340 5.48 -10.68 -2.07
N TRP A 341 6.15 -9.78 -1.36
CA TRP A 341 7.28 -9.03 -1.91
C TRP A 341 8.48 -9.90 -2.22
N SER A 342 8.68 -11.00 -1.48
CA SER A 342 9.75 -11.96 -1.72
C SER A 342 9.49 -12.87 -2.93
N SER A 343 8.23 -13.12 -3.28
CA SER A 343 7.85 -13.85 -4.49
C SER A 343 8.16 -13.02 -5.73
N ALA A 344 9.05 -13.51 -6.60
CA ALA A 344 9.41 -12.81 -7.83
C ALA A 344 8.19 -12.56 -8.74
N LEU A 345 7.24 -13.49 -8.77
CA LEU A 345 6.01 -13.36 -9.56
C LEU A 345 5.10 -12.27 -8.99
N LEU A 346 4.83 -12.31 -7.69
CA LEU A 346 3.90 -11.39 -7.04
C LEU A 346 4.47 -9.96 -6.93
N ARG A 347 5.79 -9.83 -6.72
CA ARG A 347 6.47 -8.52 -6.66
C ARG A 347 6.34 -7.71 -7.96
N HIS A 348 6.37 -8.39 -9.11
CA HIS A 348 6.25 -7.74 -10.42
C HIS A 348 4.81 -7.67 -10.94
N SER A 349 3.86 -8.24 -10.20
CA SER A 349 2.44 -8.10 -10.47
C SER A 349 1.88 -6.87 -9.75
N ASN A 350 0.63 -6.52 -10.05
CA ASN A 350 -0.10 -5.45 -9.37
C ASN A 350 -0.86 -5.92 -8.10
N VAL A 351 -0.53 -7.09 -7.54
CA VAL A 351 -1.24 -7.67 -6.37
C VAL A 351 -1.22 -6.74 -5.16
N LEU A 352 -0.09 -6.04 -4.91
CA LEU A 352 0.00 -5.09 -3.81
C LEU A 352 -0.91 -3.87 -3.97
N ASP A 353 -1.28 -3.52 -5.21
CA ASP A 353 -2.23 -2.43 -5.46
C ASP A 353 -3.61 -2.78 -4.87
N GLY A 354 -3.90 -4.07 -4.68
CA GLY A 354 -5.12 -4.53 -4.01
C GLY A 354 -5.34 -3.96 -2.60
N LEU A 355 -4.27 -3.57 -1.90
CA LEU A 355 -4.37 -2.89 -0.60
C LEU A 355 -5.08 -1.53 -0.68
N PHE A 356 -5.09 -0.92 -1.85
CA PHE A 356 -5.61 0.42 -2.12
C PHE A 356 -6.96 0.40 -2.85
N HIS A 357 -7.48 -0.79 -3.18
CA HIS A 357 -8.77 -0.96 -3.82
C HIS A 357 -9.79 -1.57 -2.86
N ARG A 358 -11.06 -1.32 -3.15
CA ARG A 358 -12.17 -1.85 -2.36
C ARG A 358 -12.33 -3.36 -2.56
N ALA A 359 -12.13 -3.83 -3.81
CA ALA A 359 -12.16 -5.26 -4.12
C ALA A 359 -11.14 -5.62 -5.21
N VAL A 360 -10.75 -6.89 -5.25
CA VAL A 360 -9.86 -7.44 -6.28
C VAL A 360 -10.56 -8.59 -7.02
N ILE A 361 -10.56 -8.53 -8.34
CA ILE A 361 -11.03 -9.60 -9.20
C ILE A 361 -9.81 -10.27 -9.83
N ILE A 362 -9.62 -11.55 -9.52
CA ILE A 362 -8.53 -12.36 -10.08
C ILE A 362 -9.06 -13.06 -11.32
N ALA A 363 -8.47 -12.78 -12.49
CA ALA A 363 -8.77 -13.46 -13.74
C ALA A 363 -7.62 -14.37 -14.17
N GLU A 364 -7.88 -15.28 -15.12
CA GLU A 364 -6.87 -16.24 -15.53
C GLU A 364 -5.72 -15.62 -16.32
N GLN A 365 -6.01 -14.66 -17.20
CA GLN A 365 -5.03 -14.02 -18.08
C GLN A 365 -5.13 -12.50 -18.05
N GLU A 366 -4.04 -11.81 -18.40
CA GLU A 366 -3.99 -10.35 -18.49
C GLU A 366 -5.06 -9.77 -19.44
N ARG A 367 -5.29 -10.43 -20.57
CA ARG A 367 -6.32 -10.00 -21.54
C ARG A 367 -7.73 -10.07 -20.97
N ASP A 368 -8.00 -11.04 -20.09
CA ASP A 368 -9.29 -11.16 -19.40
C ASP A 368 -9.48 -9.97 -18.46
N CYS A 369 -8.43 -9.60 -17.71
CA CYS A 369 -8.42 -8.42 -16.85
C CYS A 369 -8.77 -7.15 -17.62
N VAL A 370 -8.11 -6.92 -18.76
CA VAL A 370 -8.35 -5.72 -19.59
C VAL A 370 -9.79 -5.68 -20.12
N PHE A 371 -10.27 -6.80 -20.64
CA PHE A 371 -11.63 -6.86 -21.22
C PHE A 371 -12.72 -6.71 -20.15
N TYR A 372 -12.58 -7.40 -19.01
CA TYR A 372 -13.57 -7.31 -17.93
C TYR A 372 -13.57 -5.94 -17.25
N HIS A 373 -12.40 -5.28 -17.14
CA HIS A 373 -12.33 -3.92 -16.66
C HIS A 373 -13.06 -2.94 -17.59
N ALA A 374 -12.82 -3.02 -18.90
CA ALA A 374 -13.54 -2.21 -19.89
C ALA A 374 -15.06 -2.47 -19.85
N ALA A 375 -15.47 -3.74 -19.67
CA ALA A 375 -16.88 -4.09 -19.52
C ALA A 375 -17.48 -3.53 -18.23
N LEU A 376 -16.70 -3.48 -17.14
CA LEU A 376 -17.13 -2.88 -15.87
C LEU A 376 -17.32 -1.37 -15.99
N GLU A 377 -16.42 -0.68 -16.70
CA GLU A 377 -16.55 0.76 -16.98
C GLU A 377 -17.81 1.07 -17.80
N SER A 378 -18.26 0.13 -18.63
CA SER A 378 -19.45 0.27 -19.49
C SER A 378 -20.74 -0.24 -18.85
N ALA A 379 -20.68 -0.86 -17.68
CA ALA A 379 -21.81 -1.57 -17.08
C ALA A 379 -22.88 -0.67 -16.42
N GLY A 380 -22.73 0.65 -16.44
CA GLY A 380 -23.70 1.56 -15.80
C GLY A 380 -23.69 1.49 -14.27
N ASP A 381 -24.86 1.48 -13.62
CA ASP A 381 -24.98 1.44 -12.18
C ASP A 381 -24.52 0.08 -11.62
N LEU A 382 -23.48 0.10 -10.78
CA LEU A 382 -22.96 -1.07 -10.12
C LEU A 382 -23.57 -1.27 -8.72
N PRO A 383 -23.67 -2.50 -8.22
CA PRO A 383 -24.24 -2.76 -6.91
C PRO A 383 -23.38 -2.17 -5.77
N GLY A 384 -24.02 -1.71 -4.69
CA GLY A 384 -23.35 -1.27 -3.47
C GLY A 384 -22.51 0.00 -3.62
N ASP A 385 -22.90 0.93 -4.48
CA ASP A 385 -22.16 2.17 -4.79
C ASP A 385 -20.71 1.94 -5.20
N LEU A 386 -20.43 0.77 -5.77
CA LEU A 386 -19.11 0.41 -6.27
C LEU A 386 -18.81 1.20 -7.54
N LEU A 387 -17.63 1.80 -7.61
CA LEU A 387 -17.14 2.44 -8.83
C LEU A 387 -16.17 1.50 -9.56
N PRO A 388 -16.07 1.56 -10.90
CA PRO A 388 -15.07 0.79 -11.64
C PRO A 388 -13.64 0.98 -11.12
N SER A 389 -13.30 2.20 -10.68
CA SER A 389 -12.01 2.54 -10.08
C SER A 389 -11.77 1.91 -8.70
N ASP A 390 -12.80 1.42 -8.03
CA ASP A 390 -12.68 0.75 -6.72
C ASP A 390 -12.27 -0.72 -6.87
N VAL A 391 -12.29 -1.25 -8.10
CA VAL A 391 -12.02 -2.66 -8.42
C VAL A 391 -10.70 -2.80 -9.17
N LEU A 392 -9.81 -3.61 -8.62
CA LEU A 392 -8.57 -3.99 -9.28
C LEU A 392 -8.73 -5.36 -9.95
N PHE A 393 -8.30 -5.47 -11.21
CA PHE A 393 -8.17 -6.74 -11.91
C PHE A 393 -6.72 -7.22 -11.87
N VAL A 394 -6.53 -8.49 -11.45
CA VAL A 394 -5.21 -9.11 -11.30
C VAL A 394 -5.17 -10.43 -12.08
N SER A 395 -4.14 -10.61 -12.92
CA SER A 395 -3.93 -11.87 -13.64
C SER A 395 -3.23 -12.91 -12.76
N ALA A 396 -3.78 -14.12 -12.72
CA ALA A 396 -3.17 -15.25 -12.03
C ALA A 396 -2.28 -16.12 -12.95
N HIS A 397 -2.15 -15.76 -14.23
CA HIS A 397 -1.42 -16.55 -15.24
C HIS A 397 -1.91 -18.00 -15.32
N GLY A 398 -3.22 -18.20 -15.17
CA GLY A 398 -3.93 -19.47 -15.16
C GLY A 398 -4.58 -19.79 -13.82
N MET A 399 -5.56 -20.68 -13.84
CA MET A 399 -6.37 -21.05 -12.68
C MET A 399 -5.53 -21.52 -11.46
N GLY A 400 -4.34 -22.10 -11.71
CA GLY A 400 -3.45 -22.61 -10.65
C GLY A 400 -2.85 -21.53 -9.75
N GLY A 401 -2.70 -20.27 -10.22
CA GLY A 401 -2.15 -19.14 -9.46
C GLY A 401 -3.19 -18.45 -8.57
N ILE A 402 -4.49 -18.65 -8.83
CA ILE A 402 -5.57 -17.98 -8.10
C ILE A 402 -5.49 -18.20 -6.58
N PRO A 403 -5.28 -19.43 -6.05
CA PRO A 403 -5.27 -19.67 -4.61
C PRO A 403 -4.18 -18.90 -3.86
N GLU A 404 -2.98 -18.76 -4.45
CA GLU A 404 -1.87 -18.05 -3.84
C GLU A 404 -2.20 -16.55 -3.70
N ILE A 405 -2.62 -15.91 -4.80
CA ILE A 405 -2.99 -14.48 -4.82
C ILE A 405 -4.17 -14.22 -3.88
N ALA A 406 -5.21 -15.06 -3.94
CA ALA A 406 -6.40 -14.92 -3.11
C ALA A 406 -6.08 -15.02 -1.62
N SER A 407 -5.28 -16.03 -1.21
CA SER A 407 -4.88 -16.21 0.19
C SER A 407 -4.14 -15.00 0.75
N VAL A 408 -3.27 -14.44 -0.06
CA VAL A 408 -2.46 -13.28 0.28
C VAL A 408 -3.34 -12.04 0.48
N LEU A 409 -4.16 -11.68 -0.51
CA LEU A 409 -5.05 -10.51 -0.44
C LEU A 409 -6.04 -10.62 0.71
N ARG A 410 -6.60 -11.81 0.93
CA ARG A 410 -7.50 -12.05 2.06
C ARG A 410 -6.83 -11.92 3.43
N SER A 411 -5.56 -12.31 3.53
CA SER A 411 -4.81 -12.09 4.79
C SER A 411 -4.61 -10.61 5.10
N ALA A 412 -4.77 -9.74 4.09
CA ALA A 412 -4.79 -8.28 4.21
C ALA A 412 -6.23 -7.72 4.28
N HIS A 413 -7.22 -8.55 4.53
CA HIS A 413 -8.65 -8.20 4.57
C HIS A 413 -9.18 -7.58 3.29
N VAL A 414 -8.55 -7.88 2.12
CA VAL A 414 -9.04 -7.40 0.82
C VAL A 414 -10.12 -8.37 0.33
N PRO A 415 -11.32 -7.89 -0.03
CA PRO A 415 -12.35 -8.68 -0.70
C PRO A 415 -11.86 -9.19 -2.05
N VAL A 416 -11.97 -10.50 -2.28
CA VAL A 416 -11.43 -11.14 -3.49
C VAL A 416 -12.47 -12.02 -4.17
N VAL A 417 -12.53 -11.91 -5.50
CA VAL A 417 -13.37 -12.72 -6.40
C VAL A 417 -12.50 -13.33 -7.48
N ALA A 418 -12.83 -14.54 -7.95
CA ALA A 418 -12.17 -15.18 -9.06
C ALA A 418 -13.11 -15.25 -10.28
N ALA A 419 -12.65 -14.73 -11.43
CA ALA A 419 -13.28 -14.90 -12.73
C ALA A 419 -12.63 -16.09 -13.44
N ILE A 420 -13.39 -17.15 -13.72
CA ILE A 420 -12.86 -18.42 -14.20
C ILE A 420 -13.63 -18.85 -15.46
N ASP A 421 -12.90 -19.31 -16.48
CA ASP A 421 -13.49 -19.91 -17.67
C ASP A 421 -14.30 -21.17 -17.30
N ILE A 422 -15.30 -21.50 -18.09
CA ILE A 422 -16.22 -22.62 -17.79
C ILE A 422 -15.52 -23.98 -17.70
N ASP A 423 -14.38 -24.13 -18.36
CA ASP A 423 -13.62 -25.37 -18.31
C ASP A 423 -12.87 -25.59 -16.97
N GLY A 424 -12.84 -24.59 -16.09
CA GLY A 424 -12.47 -24.76 -14.69
C GLY A 424 -13.31 -25.81 -13.97
N LEU A 425 -14.52 -26.08 -14.44
CA LEU A 425 -15.38 -27.16 -13.95
C LEU A 425 -14.84 -28.59 -14.22
N ARG A 426 -13.77 -28.75 -15.01
CA ARG A 426 -13.11 -30.02 -15.22
C ARG A 426 -12.44 -30.57 -13.97
N ASP A 427 -11.86 -29.69 -13.17
CA ASP A 427 -11.11 -30.05 -11.96
C ASP A 427 -11.84 -29.61 -10.70
N LYS A 428 -12.72 -30.47 -10.18
CA LYS A 428 -13.44 -30.25 -8.94
C LYS A 428 -12.49 -29.94 -7.76
N ALA A 429 -11.31 -30.58 -7.71
CA ALA A 429 -10.38 -30.43 -6.60
C ALA A 429 -9.71 -29.04 -6.65
N ALA A 430 -9.32 -28.60 -7.84
CA ALA A 430 -8.81 -27.23 -8.04
C ALA A 430 -9.86 -26.17 -7.69
N LEU A 431 -11.10 -26.35 -8.17
CA LEU A 431 -12.20 -25.41 -7.89
C LEU A 431 -12.51 -25.33 -6.39
N ARG A 432 -12.51 -26.46 -5.67
CA ARG A 432 -12.68 -26.48 -4.20
C ARG A 432 -11.56 -25.71 -3.50
N ARG A 433 -10.31 -25.86 -3.95
CA ARG A 433 -9.17 -25.09 -3.40
C ARG A 433 -9.34 -23.58 -3.63
N ILE A 434 -9.81 -23.19 -4.81
CA ILE A 434 -10.09 -21.78 -5.12
C ILE A 434 -11.18 -21.25 -4.20
N VAL A 435 -12.33 -21.92 -4.09
CA VAL A 435 -13.42 -21.52 -3.17
C VAL A 435 -12.89 -21.35 -1.75
N ALA A 436 -12.10 -22.29 -1.24
CA ALA A 436 -11.50 -22.19 0.09
C ALA A 436 -10.54 -21.01 0.22
N SER A 437 -9.70 -20.74 -0.79
CA SER A 437 -8.77 -19.61 -0.78
C SER A 437 -9.46 -18.24 -0.81
N LEU A 438 -10.65 -18.18 -1.40
CA LEU A 438 -11.54 -17.00 -1.39
C LEU A 438 -12.35 -16.86 -0.09
N GLY A 439 -12.18 -17.78 0.88
CA GLY A 439 -12.93 -17.82 2.15
C GLY A 439 -14.35 -18.36 2.00
N GLY A 440 -14.67 -18.92 0.86
CA GLY A 440 -15.93 -19.59 0.65
C GLY A 440 -15.93 -21.01 1.22
N THR A 441 -17.12 -21.59 1.27
CA THR A 441 -17.33 -22.97 1.74
C THR A 441 -17.93 -23.82 0.63
N TRP A 442 -17.32 -24.99 0.38
CA TRP A 442 -17.89 -25.95 -0.54
C TRP A 442 -19.02 -26.72 0.14
N THR A 443 -20.26 -26.27 -0.07
CA THR A 443 -21.46 -26.82 0.56
C THR A 443 -21.90 -28.12 -0.09
N GLU A 444 -22.79 -28.88 0.59
CA GLU A 444 -23.43 -30.06 0.00
C GLU A 444 -24.32 -29.69 -1.20
N THR A 445 -24.91 -28.48 -1.19
CA THR A 445 -25.70 -27.95 -2.30
C THR A 445 -24.84 -27.77 -3.55
N ILE A 446 -23.66 -27.14 -3.39
CA ILE A 446 -22.68 -26.98 -4.49
C ILE A 446 -22.23 -28.36 -4.99
N ASP A 447 -21.97 -29.31 -4.09
CA ASP A 447 -21.51 -30.65 -4.46
C ASP A 447 -22.54 -31.42 -5.29
N LYS A 448 -23.81 -31.36 -4.91
CA LYS A 448 -24.91 -31.94 -5.65
C LYS A 448 -25.11 -31.26 -7.00
N ALA A 449 -25.17 -29.95 -7.03
CA ALA A 449 -25.32 -29.16 -8.26
C ALA A 449 -24.16 -29.42 -9.23
N PHE A 450 -22.91 -29.44 -8.73
CA PHE A 450 -21.72 -29.77 -9.52
C PHE A 450 -21.81 -31.15 -10.13
N THR A 451 -22.22 -32.15 -9.35
CA THR A 451 -22.30 -33.56 -9.81
C THR A 451 -23.38 -33.72 -10.88
N ALA A 452 -24.54 -33.10 -10.71
CA ALA A 452 -25.64 -33.17 -11.67
C ALA A 452 -25.29 -32.40 -12.96
N ALA A 453 -24.85 -31.14 -12.85
CA ALA A 453 -24.52 -30.30 -13.99
C ALA A 453 -23.38 -30.86 -14.86
N THR A 454 -22.37 -31.47 -14.24
CA THR A 454 -21.18 -31.96 -14.97
C THR A 454 -21.29 -33.40 -15.41
N ALA A 455 -22.40 -34.11 -15.12
CA ALA A 455 -22.55 -35.54 -15.41
C ALA A 455 -22.37 -35.86 -16.90
N GLU A 456 -22.94 -35.06 -17.79
CA GLU A 456 -22.85 -35.25 -19.25
C GLU A 456 -21.42 -35.07 -19.81
N PHE A 457 -20.57 -34.26 -19.15
CA PHE A 457 -19.17 -34.04 -19.56
C PHE A 457 -18.20 -35.08 -19.00
N ARG A 458 -18.63 -35.95 -18.10
CA ARG A 458 -17.80 -37.00 -17.44
C ARG A 458 -17.83 -38.34 -18.13
N THR A 459 -18.47 -38.44 -19.28
CA THR A 459 -18.55 -39.70 -19.99
C THR A 459 -17.15 -40.20 -20.35
N VAL A 460 -16.73 -41.31 -19.76
CA VAL A 460 -15.43 -41.93 -20.05
C VAL A 460 -15.45 -42.43 -21.48
N ARG A 461 -14.76 -41.77 -22.38
CA ARG A 461 -14.60 -42.23 -23.76
C ARG A 461 -13.55 -43.31 -23.80
N LYS A 462 -13.84 -44.37 -24.52
CA LYS A 462 -12.85 -45.41 -24.78
C LYS A 462 -11.70 -44.81 -25.60
N PRO A 463 -10.45 -44.98 -25.18
CA PRO A 463 -9.31 -44.50 -25.96
C PRO A 463 -9.34 -45.14 -27.35
N LEU A 464 -8.93 -44.39 -28.36
CA LEU A 464 -8.81 -44.92 -29.72
C LEU A 464 -7.81 -46.08 -29.70
N THR A 465 -8.20 -47.20 -30.34
CA THR A 465 -7.27 -48.31 -30.53
C THR A 465 -6.18 -47.92 -31.54
N ARG A 466 -5.02 -48.59 -31.48
CA ARG A 466 -3.94 -48.37 -32.45
C ARG A 466 -4.41 -48.53 -33.90
N GLN A 467 -5.33 -49.48 -34.17
CA GLN A 467 -5.92 -49.69 -35.49
C GLN A 467 -6.77 -48.50 -35.93
N GLN A 468 -7.59 -47.90 -35.04
CA GLN A 468 -8.39 -46.72 -35.32
C GLN A 468 -7.51 -45.51 -35.60
N VAL A 469 -6.42 -45.31 -34.84
CA VAL A 469 -5.42 -44.26 -35.07
C VAL A 469 -4.77 -44.42 -36.45
N LEU A 470 -4.30 -45.62 -36.78
CA LEU A 470 -3.71 -45.89 -38.09
C LEU A 470 -4.67 -45.65 -39.23
N ALA A 471 -5.93 -46.11 -39.11
CA ALA A 471 -6.95 -45.88 -40.14
C ALA A 471 -7.27 -44.42 -40.32
N ALA A 472 -7.41 -43.64 -39.24
CA ALA A 472 -7.68 -42.20 -39.30
C ALA A 472 -6.55 -41.43 -39.96
N VAL A 473 -5.30 -41.74 -39.63
CA VAL A 473 -4.12 -41.12 -40.23
C VAL A 473 -4.01 -41.52 -41.71
N ALA A 474 -4.20 -42.79 -42.05
CA ALA A 474 -4.18 -43.28 -43.41
C ALA A 474 -5.22 -42.56 -44.28
N THR A 475 -6.45 -42.40 -43.79
CA THR A 475 -7.54 -41.71 -44.52
C THR A 475 -7.16 -40.25 -44.84
N VAL A 476 -6.45 -39.56 -43.93
CA VAL A 476 -6.03 -38.17 -44.13
C VAL A 476 -4.85 -38.08 -45.11
N LEU A 477 -3.95 -39.07 -45.07
CA LEU A 477 -2.74 -39.06 -45.92
C LEU A 477 -2.97 -39.69 -47.30
N ASP A 478 -4.07 -40.39 -47.53
CA ASP A 478 -4.48 -40.98 -48.80
C ASP A 478 -5.15 -39.94 -49.75
N ASP A 479 -5.21 -38.67 -49.35
CA ASP A 479 -5.73 -37.57 -50.19
C ASP A 479 -4.70 -37.22 -51.28
N ASP A 480 -4.95 -37.70 -52.47
CA ASP A 480 -4.08 -37.62 -53.66
C ASP A 480 -3.80 -36.20 -54.21
N ARG A 481 -4.25 -35.17 -53.50
CA ARG A 481 -4.13 -33.78 -53.98
C ARG A 481 -2.70 -33.20 -53.92
N THR A 482 -1.91 -33.68 -52.98
CA THR A 482 -0.47 -33.33 -52.89
C THR A 482 0.33 -34.43 -52.21
N ASN A 483 1.45 -34.85 -52.80
CA ASN A 483 2.37 -35.82 -52.22
C ASN A 483 3.32 -35.21 -51.17
N VAL A 484 2.92 -34.07 -50.56
CA VAL A 484 3.71 -33.34 -49.59
C VAL A 484 2.94 -33.25 -48.27
N TYR A 485 3.60 -33.63 -47.18
CA TYR A 485 3.07 -33.45 -45.83
C TYR A 485 3.23 -31.98 -45.39
N ASP A 486 2.33 -31.13 -45.85
CA ASP A 486 2.31 -29.71 -45.56
C ASP A 486 1.60 -29.34 -44.26
N ALA A 487 1.48 -28.04 -43.95
CA ALA A 487 0.82 -27.56 -42.75
C ALA A 487 -0.69 -27.89 -42.69
N ASP A 488 -1.33 -28.09 -43.86
CA ASP A 488 -2.75 -28.44 -43.94
C ASP A 488 -2.94 -29.95 -43.66
N ALA A 489 -2.09 -30.81 -44.24
CA ALA A 489 -2.04 -32.23 -43.91
C ALA A 489 -1.71 -32.47 -42.43
N GLN A 490 -0.78 -31.71 -41.87
CA GLN A 490 -0.45 -31.78 -40.45
C GLN A 490 -1.64 -31.40 -39.55
N ARG A 491 -2.39 -30.37 -39.92
CA ARG A 491 -3.62 -29.96 -39.18
C ARG A 491 -4.71 -31.05 -39.27
N ALA A 492 -4.91 -31.60 -40.48
CA ALA A 492 -5.89 -32.65 -40.69
C ALA A 492 -5.56 -33.94 -39.91
N VAL A 493 -4.29 -34.36 -39.87
CA VAL A 493 -3.85 -35.49 -39.04
C VAL A 493 -4.07 -35.20 -37.55
N LYS A 494 -3.72 -34.00 -37.06
CA LYS A 494 -4.00 -33.60 -35.66
C LYS A 494 -5.48 -33.62 -35.36
N ALA A 495 -6.34 -33.16 -36.27
CA ALA A 495 -7.79 -33.16 -36.13
C ALA A 495 -8.35 -34.58 -36.08
N ALA A 496 -7.86 -35.49 -36.96
CA ALA A 496 -8.28 -36.88 -37.00
C ALA A 496 -7.88 -37.70 -35.74
N LEU A 497 -6.79 -37.28 -35.08
CA LEU A 497 -6.29 -37.85 -33.82
C LEU A 497 -6.88 -37.19 -32.57
N SER A 498 -7.54 -36.04 -32.71
CA SER A 498 -8.16 -35.39 -31.58
C SER A 498 -9.36 -36.25 -31.10
N VAL A 499 -9.27 -36.70 -29.87
CA VAL A 499 -10.44 -37.25 -29.18
C VAL A 499 -11.33 -36.04 -28.88
N ASP A 500 -12.60 -36.08 -29.35
CA ASP A 500 -13.54 -34.99 -29.03
C ASP A 500 -13.56 -34.75 -27.52
N ASP A 501 -13.16 -33.55 -27.12
CA ASP A 501 -13.21 -33.17 -25.72
C ASP A 501 -14.68 -32.83 -25.35
N PRO A 502 -15.30 -33.55 -24.40
CA PRO A 502 -16.66 -33.23 -23.97
C PRO A 502 -16.84 -31.76 -23.56
N TRP A 503 -15.79 -31.17 -23.00
CA TRP A 503 -15.80 -29.77 -22.57
C TRP A 503 -15.61 -28.76 -23.71
N ALA A 504 -15.28 -29.21 -24.94
CA ALA A 504 -15.18 -28.31 -26.08
C ALA A 504 -16.51 -27.64 -26.39
N SER A 505 -17.62 -28.32 -26.20
CA SER A 505 -18.98 -27.74 -26.33
C SER A 505 -19.23 -26.67 -25.28
N ALA A 506 -18.85 -26.90 -24.02
CA ALA A 506 -18.99 -25.91 -22.94
C ALA A 506 -18.12 -24.68 -23.19
N LYS A 507 -16.89 -24.82 -23.67
CA LYS A 507 -16.05 -23.68 -24.08
C LYS A 507 -16.66 -22.86 -25.21
N LEU A 508 -17.31 -23.53 -26.16
CA LEU A 508 -17.87 -22.89 -27.36
C LEU A 508 -19.22 -22.21 -27.11
N HIS A 509 -20.06 -22.83 -26.29
CA HIS A 509 -21.45 -22.45 -26.09
C HIS A 509 -21.78 -22.04 -24.65
N GLY A 510 -20.79 -22.06 -23.76
CA GLY A 510 -20.96 -21.64 -22.37
C GLY A 510 -22.02 -22.46 -21.64
N LEU A 511 -22.81 -21.75 -20.84
CA LEU A 511 -23.89 -22.31 -20.05
C LEU A 511 -24.99 -22.97 -20.92
N SER A 512 -25.13 -22.58 -22.20
CA SER A 512 -26.09 -23.20 -23.10
C SER A 512 -25.71 -24.62 -23.54
N ALA A 513 -24.48 -25.06 -23.31
CA ALA A 513 -24.02 -26.43 -23.57
C ALA A 513 -24.52 -27.46 -22.54
N PHE A 514 -25.06 -27.00 -21.41
CA PHE A 514 -25.56 -27.88 -20.34
C PHE A 514 -27.00 -28.32 -20.65
N HIS A 515 -27.13 -29.43 -21.37
CA HIS A 515 -28.43 -29.95 -21.81
C HIS A 515 -28.99 -31.02 -20.85
N GLY A 516 -28.12 -31.72 -20.10
CA GLY A 516 -28.52 -32.83 -19.22
C GLY A 516 -29.32 -32.37 -18.00
N ASP A 517 -28.82 -31.37 -17.27
CA ASP A 517 -29.52 -30.78 -16.11
C ASP A 517 -29.24 -29.25 -16.05
N ARG A 518 -29.95 -28.52 -16.88
CA ARG A 518 -29.80 -27.05 -16.95
C ARG A 518 -30.12 -26.37 -15.62
N PRO A 519 -31.18 -26.72 -14.87
CA PRO A 519 -31.43 -26.14 -13.55
C PRO A 519 -30.31 -26.38 -12.55
N ALA A 520 -29.62 -27.55 -12.61
CA ALA A 520 -28.46 -27.79 -11.77
C ALA A 520 -27.25 -26.91 -12.14
N ALA A 521 -27.06 -26.69 -13.47
CA ALA A 521 -26.02 -25.79 -13.94
C ALA A 521 -26.27 -24.32 -13.50
N ASP A 522 -27.49 -23.81 -13.70
CA ASP A 522 -27.84 -22.45 -13.27
C ASP A 522 -27.66 -22.28 -11.76
N ARG A 523 -28.05 -23.29 -10.96
CA ARG A 523 -27.82 -23.28 -9.50
C ARG A 523 -26.34 -23.31 -9.15
N LEU A 524 -25.55 -24.14 -9.85
CA LEU A 524 -24.10 -24.22 -9.61
C LEU A 524 -23.42 -22.87 -9.84
N PHE A 525 -23.76 -22.17 -10.92
CA PHE A 525 -23.22 -20.85 -11.22
C PHE A 525 -23.56 -19.84 -10.13
N ALA A 526 -24.81 -19.79 -9.69
CA ALA A 526 -25.26 -18.89 -8.64
C ALA A 526 -24.56 -19.18 -7.30
N GLU A 527 -24.55 -20.43 -6.86
CA GLU A 527 -23.91 -20.84 -5.60
C GLU A 527 -22.39 -20.59 -5.60
N LEU A 528 -21.70 -20.83 -6.73
CA LEU A 528 -20.28 -20.52 -6.85
C LEU A 528 -20.01 -19.02 -6.79
N ALA A 529 -20.85 -18.20 -7.42
CA ALA A 529 -20.73 -16.75 -7.36
C ALA A 529 -20.91 -16.23 -5.92
N GLU A 530 -21.84 -16.79 -5.14
CA GLU A 530 -21.98 -16.50 -3.71
C GLU A 530 -20.73 -16.89 -2.91
N GLN A 531 -19.93 -17.86 -3.38
CA GLN A 531 -18.65 -18.23 -2.77
C GLN A 531 -17.46 -17.47 -3.36
N GLY A 532 -17.68 -16.49 -4.24
CA GLY A 532 -16.64 -15.64 -4.83
C GLY A 532 -16.02 -16.21 -6.11
N VAL A 533 -16.58 -17.27 -6.69
CA VAL A 533 -16.16 -17.81 -7.98
C VAL A 533 -17.21 -17.54 -9.03
N VAL A 534 -16.91 -16.64 -9.98
CA VAL A 534 -17.82 -16.26 -11.06
C VAL A 534 -17.35 -16.91 -12.36
N LEU A 535 -18.13 -17.88 -12.82
CA LEU A 535 -17.82 -18.60 -14.07
C LEU A 535 -18.24 -17.74 -15.28
N VAL A 536 -17.44 -17.80 -16.36
CA VAL A 536 -17.75 -17.12 -17.64
C VAL A 536 -18.95 -17.80 -18.30
N PRO A 537 -20.13 -17.16 -18.38
CA PRO A 537 -21.37 -17.82 -18.81
C PRO A 537 -21.38 -18.15 -20.30
N VAL A 538 -20.60 -17.44 -21.11
CA VAL A 538 -20.48 -17.66 -22.57
C VAL A 538 -19.42 -18.73 -22.92
N GLY A 539 -18.66 -19.23 -21.93
CA GLY A 539 -17.66 -20.28 -22.08
C GLY A 539 -16.23 -19.80 -21.88
N GLU A 540 -15.72 -19.03 -22.80
CA GLU A 540 -14.38 -18.39 -22.75
C GLU A 540 -14.48 -16.95 -23.24
N LEU A 541 -13.45 -16.14 -22.97
CA LEU A 541 -13.40 -14.70 -23.28
C LEU A 541 -13.86 -14.36 -24.71
N GLU A 542 -13.38 -15.11 -25.70
CA GLU A 542 -13.66 -14.82 -27.10
C GLU A 542 -15.13 -15.00 -27.49
N ARG A 543 -15.93 -15.63 -26.63
CA ARG A 543 -17.36 -15.89 -26.86
C ARG A 543 -18.28 -14.76 -26.45
N PHE A 544 -17.75 -13.71 -25.83
CA PHE A 544 -18.53 -12.47 -25.65
C PHE A 544 -18.84 -11.79 -26.99
N ALA A 545 -17.98 -11.93 -28.00
CA ALA A 545 -18.18 -11.33 -29.32
C ALA A 545 -17.86 -12.32 -30.47
N PRO A 546 -18.65 -13.39 -30.65
CA PRO A 546 -18.39 -14.39 -31.67
C PRO A 546 -18.55 -13.85 -33.11
N SER A 547 -19.31 -12.76 -33.28
CA SER A 547 -19.52 -12.10 -34.57
C SER A 547 -18.28 -11.39 -35.13
N LEU A 548 -17.26 -11.15 -34.33
CA LEU A 548 -16.00 -10.54 -34.79
C LEU A 548 -15.23 -11.41 -35.80
N GLY A 549 -15.45 -12.72 -35.80
CA GLY A 549 -14.75 -13.64 -36.71
C GLY A 549 -13.23 -13.70 -36.52
N VAL A 550 -12.71 -13.11 -35.45
CA VAL A 550 -11.28 -13.12 -35.12
C VAL A 550 -10.95 -14.36 -34.29
N ALA A 551 -9.93 -15.11 -34.73
CA ALA A 551 -9.50 -16.31 -34.02
C ALA A 551 -8.92 -15.98 -32.64
N LYS A 552 -9.07 -16.95 -31.70
CA LYS A 552 -8.46 -16.89 -30.37
C LYS A 552 -6.95 -16.58 -30.44
N GLY A 553 -6.50 -15.58 -29.70
CA GLY A 553 -5.10 -15.20 -29.63
C GLY A 553 -4.88 -13.69 -29.39
N LYS A 554 -3.64 -13.23 -29.60
CA LYS A 554 -3.21 -11.87 -29.30
C LYS A 554 -3.97 -10.75 -30.02
N ASN A 555 -4.56 -11.06 -31.18
CA ASN A 555 -5.25 -10.05 -32.00
C ASN A 555 -6.73 -9.90 -31.64
N TRP A 556 -7.28 -10.82 -30.83
CA TRP A 556 -8.71 -10.79 -30.49
C TRP A 556 -9.04 -9.59 -29.60
N LEU A 557 -8.29 -9.38 -28.52
CA LEU A 557 -8.57 -8.28 -27.57
C LEU A 557 -8.57 -6.90 -28.21
N PRO A 558 -7.56 -6.49 -29.01
CA PRO A 558 -7.60 -5.21 -29.71
C PRO A 558 -8.84 -5.08 -30.61
N ALA A 559 -9.14 -6.11 -31.40
CA ALA A 559 -10.31 -6.09 -32.28
C ALA A 559 -11.65 -6.02 -31.52
N ALA A 560 -11.73 -6.69 -30.36
CA ALA A 560 -12.90 -6.67 -29.50
C ALA A 560 -13.14 -5.28 -28.88
N LEU A 561 -12.07 -4.62 -28.42
CA LEU A 561 -12.15 -3.27 -27.89
C LEU A 561 -12.50 -2.24 -28.97
N GLU A 562 -11.89 -2.33 -30.15
CA GLU A 562 -12.22 -1.46 -31.30
C GLU A 562 -13.67 -1.64 -31.77
N ALA A 563 -14.23 -2.85 -31.66
CA ALA A 563 -15.61 -3.14 -32.01
C ALA A 563 -16.61 -2.93 -30.86
N PHE A 564 -16.18 -2.34 -29.74
CA PHE A 564 -17.00 -2.10 -28.54
C PHE A 564 -17.66 -3.37 -28.00
N ALA A 565 -17.00 -4.51 -28.10
CA ALA A 565 -17.51 -5.80 -27.61
C ALA A 565 -17.73 -5.83 -26.09
N HIS A 566 -17.00 -5.01 -25.35
CA HIS A 566 -17.12 -4.82 -23.90
C HIS A 566 -18.43 -4.10 -23.50
N GLU A 567 -19.08 -3.38 -24.42
CA GLU A 567 -20.37 -2.71 -24.22
C GLU A 567 -21.58 -3.63 -24.48
N LEU A 568 -21.37 -4.84 -25.02
CA LEU A 568 -22.45 -5.78 -25.28
C LEU A 568 -23.12 -6.23 -23.97
N ASP A 569 -24.42 -6.47 -24.00
CA ASP A 569 -25.21 -6.90 -22.83
C ASP A 569 -24.62 -8.11 -22.10
N ALA A 570 -24.06 -9.07 -22.82
CA ALA A 570 -23.42 -10.24 -22.22
C ALA A 570 -22.16 -9.86 -21.41
N SER A 571 -21.37 -8.90 -21.91
CA SER A 571 -20.13 -8.42 -21.29
C SER A 571 -20.41 -7.59 -20.05
N THR A 572 -21.30 -6.60 -20.17
CA THR A 572 -21.69 -5.72 -19.07
C THR A 572 -22.45 -6.46 -17.97
N SER A 573 -23.33 -7.42 -18.33
CA SER A 573 -24.01 -8.30 -17.35
C SER A 573 -23.02 -9.18 -16.59
N TYR A 574 -22.00 -9.71 -17.26
CA TYR A 574 -20.96 -10.49 -16.59
C TYR A 574 -20.12 -9.62 -15.64
N ALA A 575 -19.73 -8.42 -16.08
CA ALA A 575 -19.01 -7.46 -15.25
C ALA A 575 -19.84 -7.05 -14.02
N SER A 576 -21.15 -6.84 -14.16
CA SER A 576 -22.07 -6.58 -13.05
C SER A 576 -22.15 -7.77 -12.08
N SER A 577 -22.08 -9.02 -12.59
CA SER A 577 -22.03 -10.23 -11.75
C SER A 577 -20.73 -10.31 -10.94
N LEU A 578 -19.59 -9.92 -11.54
CA LEU A 578 -18.32 -9.81 -10.84
C LEU A 578 -18.38 -8.76 -9.72
N ALA A 579 -18.97 -7.60 -9.99
CA ALA A 579 -19.18 -6.54 -9.00
C ALA A 579 -20.10 -7.00 -7.86
N ALA A 580 -21.19 -7.70 -8.18
CA ALA A 580 -22.09 -8.25 -7.15
C ALA A 580 -21.38 -9.27 -6.25
N ALA A 581 -20.57 -10.16 -6.84
CA ALA A 581 -19.76 -11.11 -6.06
C ALA A 581 -18.71 -10.39 -5.19
N ALA A 582 -18.15 -9.26 -5.64
CA ALA A 582 -17.22 -8.46 -4.86
C ALA A 582 -17.88 -7.87 -3.61
N ILE A 583 -19.10 -7.34 -3.71
CA ILE A 583 -19.89 -6.86 -2.56
C ILE A 583 -20.19 -7.99 -1.57
N ILE A 584 -20.53 -9.20 -2.06
CA ILE A 584 -20.70 -10.37 -1.18
C ILE A 584 -19.38 -10.74 -0.48
N ALA A 585 -18.24 -10.63 -1.20
CA ALA A 585 -16.93 -10.91 -0.61
C ALA A 585 -16.54 -9.91 0.49
N GLU A 586 -17.00 -8.65 0.45
CA GLU A 586 -16.82 -7.67 1.52
C GLU A 586 -17.38 -8.21 2.85
N THR A 587 -18.59 -8.77 2.84
CA THR A 587 -19.22 -9.29 4.06
C THR A 587 -18.48 -10.48 4.67
N ARG A 588 -17.72 -11.24 3.84
CA ARG A 588 -16.91 -12.39 4.29
C ARG A 588 -15.51 -11.99 4.77
N SER A 589 -15.05 -10.81 4.40
CA SER A 589 -13.75 -10.28 4.78
C SER A 589 -13.81 -9.47 6.08
N ALA A 590 -15.02 -9.05 6.51
CA ALA A 590 -15.24 -8.42 7.79
C ALA A 590 -14.96 -9.42 8.94
N PRO A 591 -14.29 -9.01 10.02
CA PRO A 591 -14.18 -9.84 11.22
C PRO A 591 -15.58 -10.11 11.79
N ALA A 592 -15.79 -11.35 12.25
CA ALA A 592 -17.03 -11.78 12.89
C ALA A 592 -17.24 -11.10 14.25
#